data_36a2f43c13de224e04fddb38d4e4463c
#
_entry.id   36a2f43c13de224e04fddb38d4e4463c
#
_cell.length_a   1.000
_cell.length_b   1.000
_cell.length_c   1.000
_cell.angle_alpha   90.00
_cell.angle_beta   90.00
_cell.angle_gamma   90.00
#
_symmetry.space_group_name_H-M   'P 1'
#
loop_
_entity.id
_entity.type
_entity.pdbx_description
1 polymer ?
#
loop_
_entity_poly.entity_id
_entity_poly.type
_entity_poly.pdbx_seq_one_letter_code
_entity_poly.pdbx_strand_id
1 'polypeptide(L)'
;RKNVIIGSKLLVFGYYGYQYYMYKGSNDTKEELYVPYYDVISTNLEDDVKKIKDILQTYNDSITVEEYHPFFQFLDRSVSFRYKGKQILNIYGNNGMCIPYWYLEKKNINIVTFPYMILTLLIMHIYYLVNGEKKLSQNYDYLLEEIIKIRNIYLEKNKKTILDDTPFQEFRIKCMGKTMDSSRKYRLMIAEKIANKQRIKFKYDPYAKNDKFRPDAFKFDNSSGNLNTSKNRILY
;
A
#
# COMPACT_ATOMS: atom_id res chain seq x y z
N ARG A 1 10.74 -14.45 -3.21
CA ARG A 1 10.15 -13.13 -2.90
C ARG A 1 10.69 -12.04 -3.81
N LYS A 2 12.00 -11.74 -3.75
CA LYS A 2 12.63 -10.70 -4.61
C LYS A 2 12.35 -10.92 -6.10
N ASN A 3 12.45 -12.13 -6.58
CA ASN A 3 12.33 -12.46 -8.02
C ASN A 3 10.95 -12.11 -8.61
N VAL A 4 9.91 -12.02 -7.79
CA VAL A 4 8.56 -11.65 -8.22
C VAL A 4 8.42 -10.12 -8.42
N ILE A 5 9.21 -9.34 -7.69
CA ILE A 5 9.14 -7.87 -7.66
C ILE A 5 10.12 -7.28 -8.68
N ILE A 6 11.30 -7.89 -8.84
CA ILE A 6 12.34 -7.42 -9.75
C ILE A 6 11.83 -7.42 -11.20
N GLY A 7 11.97 -6.29 -11.88
CA GLY A 7 11.51 -6.11 -13.26
C GLY A 7 10.00 -6.01 -13.44
N SER A 8 9.23 -6.07 -12.36
CA SER A 8 7.78 -5.91 -12.40
C SER A 8 7.35 -4.43 -12.40
N LYS A 9 6.06 -4.19 -12.70
CA LYS A 9 5.44 -2.87 -12.55
C LYS A 9 4.91 -2.60 -11.14
N LEU A 10 5.21 -3.46 -10.18
CA LEU A 10 4.79 -3.29 -8.81
C LEU A 10 5.57 -2.14 -8.15
N LEU A 11 4.88 -1.37 -7.32
CA LEU A 11 5.46 -0.27 -6.55
C LEU A 11 5.72 -0.74 -5.13
N VAL A 12 6.98 -0.82 -4.74
CA VAL A 12 7.37 -1.26 -3.39
C VAL A 12 7.20 -0.12 -2.39
N PHE A 13 6.62 -0.42 -1.24
CA PHE A 13 6.46 0.51 -0.13
C PHE A 13 6.62 -0.20 1.23
N GLY A 14 5.90 0.22 2.26
CA GLY A 14 5.90 -0.44 3.57
C GLY A 14 7.29 -0.51 4.19
N TYR A 15 7.59 -1.64 4.82
CA TYR A 15 8.84 -1.79 5.59
C TYR A 15 10.10 -1.67 4.73
N TYR A 16 10.07 -2.17 3.48
CA TYR A 16 11.20 -1.99 2.56
C TYR A 16 11.38 -0.53 2.16
N GLY A 17 10.29 0.18 1.87
CA GLY A 17 10.33 1.61 1.55
C GLY A 17 10.88 2.43 2.71
N TYR A 18 10.42 2.16 3.93
CA TYR A 18 10.94 2.79 5.14
C TYR A 18 12.45 2.59 5.29
N GLN A 19 12.93 1.34 5.26
CA GLN A 19 14.36 1.05 5.37
C GLN A 19 15.19 1.69 4.25
N TYR A 20 14.64 1.74 3.02
CA TYR A 20 15.31 2.40 1.91
C TYR A 20 15.56 3.89 2.20
N TYR A 21 14.56 4.61 2.69
CA TYR A 21 14.71 6.03 3.01
C TYR A 21 15.61 6.27 4.23
N MET A 22 15.52 5.44 5.25
CA MET A 22 16.44 5.49 6.39
C MET A 22 17.90 5.30 5.94
N TYR A 23 18.13 4.30 5.10
CA TYR A 23 19.44 4.05 4.50
C TYR A 23 19.96 5.23 3.67
N LYS A 24 19.09 5.80 2.81
CA LYS A 24 19.48 6.95 1.97
C LYS A 24 19.79 8.20 2.81
N GLY A 25 19.07 8.41 3.89
CA GLY A 25 19.29 9.55 4.78
C GLY A 25 20.52 9.42 5.66
N SER A 26 20.87 8.23 6.11
CA SER A 26 22.06 7.98 6.96
C SER A 26 23.36 7.96 6.20
N ASN A 27 23.35 7.93 4.83
CA ASN A 27 24.52 7.68 4.00
C ASN A 27 25.24 6.36 4.34
N ASP A 28 24.53 5.38 4.86
CA ASP A 28 25.05 4.04 5.15
C ASP A 28 25.39 3.32 3.83
N THR A 29 26.40 2.47 3.86
CA THR A 29 26.88 1.73 2.67
C THR A 29 26.28 0.34 2.52
N LYS A 30 25.40 -0.09 3.39
CA LYS A 30 24.76 -1.40 3.32
C LYS A 30 23.96 -1.57 2.04
N GLU A 31 24.32 -2.52 1.21
CA GLU A 31 23.63 -2.75 -0.07
C GLU A 31 22.34 -3.56 0.07
N GLU A 32 22.20 -4.40 1.09
CA GLU A 32 21.03 -5.27 1.28
C GLU A 32 20.15 -4.86 2.44
N LEU A 33 18.88 -4.54 2.10
CA LEU A 33 17.85 -4.33 3.07
C LEU A 33 17.15 -5.66 3.36
N TYR A 34 17.15 -6.07 4.61
CA TYR A 34 16.40 -7.24 5.04
C TYR A 34 15.00 -6.83 5.48
N VAL A 35 13.99 -7.46 4.88
CA VAL A 35 12.60 -7.25 5.26
C VAL A 35 11.90 -8.59 5.50
N PRO A 36 11.04 -8.68 6.52
CA PRO A 36 10.29 -9.90 6.82
C PRO A 36 9.32 -10.26 5.70
N TYR A 37 8.69 -9.27 5.10
CA TYR A 37 7.79 -9.37 3.96
C TYR A 37 7.85 -8.09 3.11
N TYR A 38 7.26 -8.14 1.92
CA TYR A 38 7.15 -7.00 1.03
C TYR A 38 5.71 -6.51 0.98
N ASP A 39 5.55 -5.18 0.99
CA ASP A 39 4.31 -4.50 0.65
C ASP A 39 4.47 -3.86 -0.72
N VAL A 40 3.56 -4.16 -1.64
CA VAL A 40 3.60 -3.63 -3.00
C VAL A 40 2.23 -3.14 -3.43
N ILE A 41 2.20 -2.15 -4.30
CA ILE A 41 0.99 -1.65 -4.92
C ILE A 41 0.97 -2.07 -6.38
N SER A 42 -0.17 -2.58 -6.82
CA SER A 42 -0.44 -2.97 -8.20
C SER A 42 -1.46 -2.03 -8.84
N THR A 43 -1.23 -1.67 -10.09
CA THR A 43 -2.21 -0.96 -10.92
C THR A 43 -3.19 -1.91 -11.63
N ASN A 44 -2.90 -3.22 -11.59
CA ASN A 44 -3.74 -4.28 -12.13
C ASN A 44 -3.74 -5.49 -11.17
N LEU A 45 -4.45 -5.32 -10.05
CA LEU A 45 -4.40 -6.25 -8.92
C LEU A 45 -4.71 -7.70 -9.32
N GLU A 46 -5.76 -7.92 -10.11
CA GLU A 46 -6.22 -9.27 -10.46
C GLU A 46 -5.19 -10.06 -11.27
N ASP A 47 -4.64 -9.44 -12.31
CA ASP A 47 -3.64 -10.08 -13.15
C ASP A 47 -2.32 -10.30 -12.42
N ASP A 48 -1.90 -9.31 -11.62
CA ASP A 48 -0.65 -9.44 -10.87
C ASP A 48 -0.76 -10.49 -9.77
N VAL A 49 -1.89 -10.55 -9.04
CA VAL A 49 -2.15 -11.60 -8.04
C VAL A 49 -2.14 -12.97 -8.67
N LYS A 50 -2.80 -13.15 -9.83
CA LYS A 50 -2.81 -14.42 -10.55
C LYS A 50 -1.40 -14.86 -10.95
N LYS A 51 -0.64 -13.99 -11.62
CA LYS A 51 0.74 -14.28 -12.02
C LYS A 51 1.64 -14.63 -10.83
N ILE A 52 1.51 -13.88 -9.74
CA ILE A 52 2.32 -14.10 -8.55
C ILE A 52 1.93 -15.40 -7.86
N LYS A 53 0.64 -15.71 -7.79
CA LYS A 53 0.16 -16.98 -7.26
C LYS A 53 0.74 -18.15 -8.05
N ASP A 54 0.66 -18.10 -9.37
CA ASP A 54 1.18 -19.14 -10.25
C ASP A 54 2.71 -19.33 -10.03
N ILE A 55 3.48 -18.24 -9.98
CA ILE A 55 4.92 -18.29 -9.71
C ILE A 55 5.21 -18.88 -8.31
N LEU A 56 4.50 -18.43 -7.29
CA LEU A 56 4.77 -18.88 -5.93
C LEU A 56 4.37 -20.34 -5.71
N GLN A 57 3.30 -20.80 -6.33
CA GLN A 57 2.86 -22.20 -6.26
C GLN A 57 3.85 -23.16 -6.96
N THR A 58 4.54 -22.73 -8.01
CA THR A 58 5.61 -23.55 -8.60
C THR A 58 6.77 -23.83 -7.65
N TYR A 59 6.97 -22.96 -6.66
CA TYR A 59 8.03 -23.16 -5.65
C TYR A 59 7.55 -23.94 -4.42
N ASN A 60 6.28 -23.81 -4.05
CA ASN A 60 5.75 -24.50 -2.86
C ASN A 60 4.21 -24.44 -2.77
N ASP A 61 3.57 -25.59 -2.65
CA ASP A 61 2.12 -25.73 -2.51
C ASP A 61 1.57 -25.28 -1.14
N SER A 62 2.45 -25.03 -0.15
CA SER A 62 2.06 -24.56 1.18
C SER A 62 1.82 -23.06 1.28
N ILE A 63 1.67 -22.37 0.12
CA ILE A 63 1.36 -20.95 0.12
C ILE A 63 -0.13 -20.74 0.21
N THR A 64 -0.56 -20.01 1.24
CA THR A 64 -1.93 -19.56 1.42
C THR A 64 -2.10 -18.12 0.94
N VAL A 65 -3.31 -17.84 0.44
CA VAL A 65 -3.67 -16.52 -0.10
C VAL A 65 -4.90 -16.03 0.63
N GLU A 66 -4.84 -14.81 1.15
CA GLU A 66 -5.94 -14.17 1.87
C GLU A 66 -6.24 -12.81 1.24
N GLU A 67 -7.53 -12.51 1.07
CA GLU A 67 -7.99 -11.24 0.52
C GLU A 67 -8.56 -10.37 1.62
N TYR A 68 -8.26 -9.07 1.53
CA TYR A 68 -8.72 -8.05 2.47
C TYR A 68 -9.45 -6.94 1.73
N HIS A 69 -10.48 -6.39 2.37
CA HIS A 69 -11.25 -5.30 1.84
C HIS A 69 -10.47 -3.98 1.81
N PRO A 70 -10.89 -3.02 0.97
CA PRO A 70 -10.28 -1.71 0.90
C PRO A 70 -10.22 -1.02 2.27
N PHE A 71 -9.10 -0.36 2.52
CA PHE A 71 -8.89 0.48 3.69
C PHE A 71 -8.70 1.92 3.27
N PHE A 72 -9.59 2.80 3.67
CA PHE A 72 -9.71 4.17 3.20
C PHE A 72 -9.86 4.27 1.66
N GLN A 73 -9.96 5.48 1.17
CA GLN A 73 -9.98 5.77 -0.27
C GLN A 73 -8.60 5.68 -0.94
N PHE A 74 -7.54 5.45 -0.17
CA PHE A 74 -6.15 5.46 -0.67
C PHE A 74 -5.65 4.09 -1.11
N LEU A 75 -6.12 3.03 -0.48
CA LEU A 75 -5.76 1.66 -0.83
C LEU A 75 -7.03 0.88 -1.18
N ASP A 76 -7.01 0.22 -2.32
CA ASP A 76 -8.06 -0.70 -2.73
C ASP A 76 -7.92 -2.02 -1.97
N ARG A 77 -8.70 -3.03 -2.33
CA ARG A 77 -8.55 -4.36 -1.73
C ARG A 77 -7.10 -4.82 -1.83
N SER A 78 -6.70 -5.65 -0.90
CA SER A 78 -5.36 -6.20 -0.86
C SER A 78 -5.37 -7.73 -0.75
N VAL A 79 -4.27 -8.33 -1.16
CA VAL A 79 -4.07 -9.79 -1.14
C VAL A 79 -2.76 -10.07 -0.43
N SER A 80 -2.82 -10.91 0.59
CA SER A 80 -1.68 -11.36 1.38
C SER A 80 -1.28 -12.77 1.01
N PHE A 81 -0.02 -12.97 0.70
CA PHE A 81 0.58 -14.28 0.48
C PHE A 81 1.35 -14.70 1.74
N ARG A 82 1.08 -15.91 2.22
CA ARG A 82 1.70 -16.47 3.40
C ARG A 82 2.35 -17.81 3.11
N TYR A 83 3.48 -18.05 3.76
CA TYR A 83 4.16 -19.32 3.75
C TYR A 83 4.31 -19.84 5.17
N LYS A 84 3.75 -21.02 5.47
CA LYS A 84 3.71 -21.60 6.82
C LYS A 84 3.18 -20.62 7.87
N GLY A 85 2.08 -19.94 7.55
CA GLY A 85 1.45 -18.92 8.40
C GLY A 85 2.18 -17.58 8.49
N LYS A 86 3.40 -17.45 7.95
CA LYS A 86 4.15 -16.19 7.95
C LYS A 86 3.89 -15.42 6.66
N GLN A 87 3.57 -14.15 6.80
CA GLN A 87 3.41 -13.22 5.71
C GLN A 87 4.70 -13.07 4.91
N ILE A 88 4.61 -13.12 3.59
CA ILE A 88 5.77 -12.99 2.69
C ILE A 88 5.62 -11.84 1.69
N LEU A 89 4.38 -11.53 1.29
CA LEU A 89 4.08 -10.48 0.33
C LEU A 89 2.64 -10.02 0.51
N ASN A 90 2.41 -8.71 0.51
CA ASN A 90 1.09 -8.11 0.36
C ASN A 90 1.03 -7.31 -0.92
N ILE A 91 -0.07 -7.42 -1.63
CA ILE A 91 -0.34 -6.66 -2.84
C ILE A 91 -1.60 -5.84 -2.61
N TYR A 92 -1.48 -4.54 -2.77
CA TYR A 92 -2.57 -3.58 -2.63
C TYR A 92 -2.98 -3.05 -4.01
N GLY A 93 -4.25 -2.94 -4.26
CA GLY A 93 -4.75 -2.21 -5.43
C GLY A 93 -4.51 -0.71 -5.28
N ASN A 94 -4.30 0.00 -6.38
CA ASN A 94 -4.04 1.44 -6.35
C ASN A 94 -5.29 2.32 -6.37
N ASN A 95 -6.48 1.73 -6.31
CA ASN A 95 -7.76 2.43 -6.42
C ASN A 95 -7.85 3.44 -7.61
N GLY A 96 -7.12 3.18 -8.68
CA GLY A 96 -7.07 4.04 -9.86
C GLY A 96 -6.34 5.36 -9.69
N MET A 97 -5.60 5.54 -8.60
CA MET A 97 -4.75 6.71 -8.37
C MET A 97 -3.43 6.62 -9.14
N CYS A 98 -2.85 7.77 -9.47
CA CYS A 98 -1.50 7.84 -9.98
C CYS A 98 -0.51 7.98 -8.83
N ILE A 99 0.28 6.95 -8.58
CA ILE A 99 1.21 6.89 -7.45
C ILE A 99 2.60 7.28 -7.92
N PRO A 100 3.18 8.35 -7.37
CA PRO A 100 4.53 8.78 -7.73
C PRO A 100 5.59 7.79 -7.24
N TYR A 101 6.60 7.54 -8.09
CA TYR A 101 7.61 6.53 -7.81
C TYR A 101 9.00 6.89 -8.34
N TRP A 102 10.00 6.21 -7.78
CA TRP A 102 11.37 6.13 -8.26
C TRP A 102 11.65 4.75 -8.85
N TYR A 103 12.33 4.72 -9.98
CA TYR A 103 12.89 3.48 -10.49
C TYR A 103 14.33 3.33 -10.00
N LEU A 104 14.62 2.28 -9.28
CA LEU A 104 15.95 1.95 -8.76
C LEU A 104 16.66 1.05 -9.76
N GLU A 105 17.43 1.62 -10.67
CA GLU A 105 18.11 0.91 -11.77
C GLU A 105 18.94 -0.28 -11.29
N LYS A 106 19.82 -0.08 -10.30
CA LYS A 106 20.69 -1.13 -9.76
C LYS A 106 19.91 -2.34 -9.19
N LYS A 107 18.70 -2.14 -8.75
CA LYS A 107 17.86 -3.18 -8.13
C LYS A 107 16.72 -3.63 -9.05
N ASN A 108 16.51 -2.93 -10.17
CA ASN A 108 15.40 -3.13 -11.10
C ASN A 108 14.03 -3.22 -10.42
N ILE A 109 13.75 -2.29 -9.50
CA ILE A 109 12.49 -2.19 -8.77
C ILE A 109 11.96 -0.75 -8.79
N ASN A 110 10.64 -0.61 -8.70
CA ASN A 110 9.98 0.66 -8.50
C ASN A 110 9.67 0.83 -7.01
N ILE A 111 9.99 1.97 -6.43
CA ILE A 111 9.68 2.32 -5.04
C ILE A 111 8.82 3.59 -5.01
N VAL A 112 7.84 3.63 -4.13
CA VAL A 112 7.03 4.84 -3.95
C VAL A 112 7.90 6.02 -3.49
N THR A 113 7.49 7.26 -3.82
CA THR A 113 8.21 8.45 -3.37
C THR A 113 8.12 8.65 -1.86
N PHE A 114 9.02 9.46 -1.33
CA PHE A 114 9.04 9.79 0.10
C PHE A 114 7.71 10.36 0.62
N PRO A 115 7.04 11.34 -0.03
CA PRO A 115 5.74 11.83 0.42
C PRO A 115 4.67 10.73 0.47
N TYR A 116 4.68 9.81 -0.48
CA TYR A 116 3.73 8.69 -0.47
C TYR A 116 4.04 7.71 0.67
N MET A 117 5.32 7.52 1.00
CA MET A 117 5.74 6.72 2.14
C MET A 117 5.24 7.33 3.46
N ILE A 118 5.38 8.65 3.63
CA ILE A 118 4.84 9.38 4.79
C ILE A 118 3.31 9.20 4.87
N LEU A 119 2.60 9.36 3.75
CA LEU A 119 1.16 9.17 3.70
C LEU A 119 0.75 7.76 4.18
N THR A 120 1.45 6.72 3.74
CA THR A 120 1.13 5.35 4.14
C THR A 120 1.38 5.09 5.63
N LEU A 121 2.47 5.61 6.18
CA LEU A 121 2.75 5.51 7.62
C LEU A 121 1.70 6.25 8.45
N LEU A 122 1.28 7.45 8.01
CA LEU A 122 0.23 8.22 8.67
C LEU A 122 -1.12 7.49 8.64
N ILE A 123 -1.50 6.90 7.52
CA ILE A 123 -2.72 6.10 7.40
C ILE A 123 -2.69 4.93 8.38
N MET A 124 -1.57 4.22 8.49
CA MET A 124 -1.45 3.10 9.43
C MET A 124 -1.47 3.56 10.89
N HIS A 125 -0.83 4.70 11.21
CA HIS A 125 -0.94 5.31 12.53
C HIS A 125 -2.40 5.59 12.92
N ILE A 126 -3.13 6.29 12.05
CA ILE A 126 -4.55 6.62 12.28
C ILE A 126 -5.39 5.36 12.38
N TYR A 127 -5.16 4.38 11.50
CA TYR A 127 -5.87 3.12 11.51
C TYR A 127 -5.79 2.43 12.88
N TYR A 128 -4.58 2.25 13.40
CA TYR A 128 -4.40 1.59 14.70
C TYR A 128 -4.90 2.44 15.87
N LEU A 129 -4.80 3.76 15.75
CA LEU A 129 -5.35 4.68 16.75
C LEU A 129 -6.87 4.53 16.89
N VAL A 130 -7.59 4.53 15.77
CA VAL A 130 -9.06 4.42 15.73
C VAL A 130 -9.52 3.03 16.19
N ASN A 131 -8.76 1.98 15.87
CA ASN A 131 -9.06 0.62 16.31
C ASN A 131 -8.70 0.34 17.79
N GLY A 132 -8.16 1.33 18.49
CA GLY A 132 -7.81 1.22 19.91
C GLY A 132 -6.51 0.46 20.17
N GLU A 133 -5.72 0.18 19.13
CA GLU A 133 -4.45 -0.52 19.20
C GLU A 133 -3.30 0.45 19.47
N LYS A 134 -3.34 1.10 20.62
CA LYS A 134 -2.43 2.19 21.00
C LYS A 134 -0.95 1.87 20.78
N LYS A 135 -0.51 0.66 21.13
CA LYS A 135 0.90 0.27 20.98
C LYS A 135 1.35 0.26 19.52
N LEU A 136 0.52 -0.25 18.62
CA LEU A 136 0.82 -0.26 17.19
C LEU A 136 0.77 1.15 16.60
N SER A 137 -0.23 1.95 16.99
CA SER A 137 -0.32 3.36 16.62
C SER A 137 0.96 4.13 17.03
N GLN A 138 1.42 3.97 18.26
CA GLN A 138 2.67 4.58 18.75
C GLN A 138 3.92 4.13 17.96
N ASN A 139 3.96 2.86 17.54
CA ASN A 139 5.05 2.39 16.69
C ASN A 139 5.09 3.12 15.35
N TYR A 140 3.93 3.34 14.71
CA TYR A 140 3.86 4.08 13.45
C TYR A 140 4.16 5.56 13.61
N ASP A 141 3.77 6.16 14.72
CA ASP A 141 4.13 7.52 15.10
C ASP A 141 5.65 7.67 15.22
N TYR A 142 6.30 6.76 15.93
CA TYR A 142 7.76 6.69 16.02
C TYR A 142 8.43 6.55 14.64
N LEU A 143 7.92 5.67 13.76
CA LEU A 143 8.46 5.51 12.42
C LEU A 143 8.32 6.78 11.58
N LEU A 144 7.21 7.52 11.74
CA LEU A 144 6.99 8.81 11.09
C LEU A 144 8.00 9.87 11.57
N GLU A 145 8.20 9.97 12.87
CA GLU A 145 9.17 10.92 13.44
C GLU A 145 10.59 10.61 12.93
N GLU A 146 11.03 9.36 12.98
CA GLU A 146 12.37 8.96 12.59
C GLU A 146 12.63 9.21 11.09
N ILE A 147 11.67 8.88 10.21
CA ILE A 147 11.87 9.05 8.77
C ILE A 147 11.87 10.54 8.37
N ILE A 148 11.11 11.39 9.06
CA ILE A 148 11.12 12.84 8.85
C ILE A 148 12.44 13.44 9.37
N LYS A 149 12.90 13.01 10.53
CA LYS A 149 14.16 13.45 11.13
C LYS A 149 15.34 13.12 10.21
N ILE A 150 15.42 11.90 9.71
CA ILE A 150 16.53 11.49 8.82
C ILE A 150 16.52 12.27 7.50
N ARG A 151 15.34 12.57 6.93
CA ARG A 151 15.21 13.47 5.79
C ARG A 151 15.82 14.84 6.08
N ASN A 152 15.44 15.45 7.19
CA ASN A 152 15.89 16.80 7.54
C ASN A 152 17.40 16.84 7.72
N ILE A 153 17.98 15.86 8.42
CA ILE A 153 19.43 15.72 8.58
C ILE A 153 20.12 15.58 7.20
N TYR A 154 19.55 14.75 6.31
CA TYR A 154 20.10 14.58 4.96
C TYR A 154 20.10 15.88 4.16
N LEU A 155 18.97 16.58 4.13
CA LEU A 155 18.81 17.83 3.38
C LEU A 155 19.77 18.91 3.91
N GLU A 156 19.86 19.09 5.21
CA GLU A 156 20.76 20.05 5.85
C GLU A 156 22.24 19.74 5.54
N LYS A 157 22.66 18.50 5.77
CA LYS A 157 24.04 18.05 5.53
C LYS A 157 24.48 18.23 4.08
N ASN A 158 23.58 17.99 3.14
CA ASN A 158 23.87 18.09 1.70
C ASN A 158 23.54 19.46 1.09
N LYS A 159 23.10 20.43 1.91
CA LYS A 159 22.65 21.76 1.46
C LYS A 159 21.60 21.66 0.34
N LYS A 160 20.63 20.78 0.51
CA LYS A 160 19.54 20.49 -0.40
C LYS A 160 18.21 20.88 0.19
N THR A 161 17.21 21.05 -0.68
CA THR A 161 15.82 21.33 -0.32
C THR A 161 14.92 20.17 -0.75
N ILE A 162 13.66 20.20 -0.34
CA ILE A 162 12.63 19.24 -0.77
C ILE A 162 12.29 19.35 -2.28
N LEU A 163 12.74 20.40 -2.96
CA LEU A 163 12.53 20.61 -4.39
C LEU A 163 13.66 20.02 -5.25
N ASP A 164 14.83 19.79 -4.66
CA ASP A 164 15.99 19.24 -5.35
C ASP A 164 15.79 17.78 -5.73
N ASP A 165 16.47 17.36 -6.80
CA ASP A 165 16.47 15.97 -7.27
C ASP A 165 17.26 15.07 -6.32
N THR A 166 16.59 14.67 -5.24
CA THR A 166 17.10 13.79 -4.18
C THR A 166 16.07 12.68 -3.92
N PRO A 167 16.42 11.61 -3.20
CA PRO A 167 15.44 10.60 -2.77
C PRO A 167 14.29 11.20 -1.95
N PHE A 168 14.49 12.36 -1.33
CA PHE A 168 13.52 13.07 -0.48
C PHE A 168 12.75 14.17 -1.21
N GLN A 169 12.86 14.26 -2.54
CA GLN A 169 12.10 15.23 -3.33
C GLN A 169 10.60 15.03 -3.14
N GLU A 170 9.88 16.12 -2.84
CA GLU A 170 8.44 16.06 -2.58
C GLU A 170 7.59 16.14 -3.85
N PHE A 171 8.08 16.81 -4.88
CA PHE A 171 7.33 17.02 -6.13
C PHE A 171 7.91 16.19 -7.27
N ARG A 172 7.19 15.12 -7.62
CA ARG A 172 7.56 14.26 -8.74
C ARG A 172 6.37 14.05 -9.67
N ILE A 173 6.59 14.31 -10.95
CA ILE A 173 5.56 14.20 -11.99
C ILE A 173 5.37 12.74 -12.43
N LYS A 174 6.45 11.96 -12.46
CA LYS A 174 6.39 10.56 -12.92
C LYS A 174 5.62 9.71 -11.92
N CYS A 175 4.49 9.15 -12.35
CA CYS A 175 3.65 8.30 -11.53
C CYS A 175 3.16 7.08 -12.29
N MET A 176 2.70 6.06 -11.58
CA MET A 176 2.13 4.83 -12.12
C MET A 176 0.67 4.71 -11.69
N GLY A 177 -0.21 4.43 -12.66
CA GLY A 177 -1.66 4.42 -12.46
C GLY A 177 -2.36 5.44 -13.35
N LYS A 178 -3.62 5.71 -13.04
CA LYS A 178 -4.44 6.66 -13.81
C LYS A 178 -4.61 7.96 -13.03
N THR A 179 -4.42 9.08 -13.71
CA THR A 179 -4.63 10.44 -13.13
C THR A 179 -6.09 10.88 -13.17
N MET A 180 -7.03 9.94 -13.24
CA MET A 180 -8.43 10.27 -13.35
C MET A 180 -9.03 10.54 -11.97
N ASP A 181 -9.62 11.71 -11.78
CA ASP A 181 -10.42 12.06 -10.63
C ASP A 181 -11.52 11.01 -10.38
N SER A 182 -11.70 10.62 -9.13
CA SER A 182 -12.71 9.64 -8.70
C SER A 182 -14.13 10.06 -9.11
N SER A 183 -14.44 11.34 -9.06
CA SER A 183 -15.74 11.89 -9.50
C SER A 183 -15.94 11.70 -10.99
N ARG A 184 -14.91 11.94 -11.81
CA ARG A 184 -14.96 11.74 -13.26
C ARG A 184 -15.09 10.27 -13.62
N LYS A 185 -14.33 9.39 -12.95
CA LYS A 185 -14.43 7.93 -13.11
C LYS A 185 -15.84 7.44 -12.78
N TYR A 186 -16.40 7.91 -11.67
CA TYR A 186 -17.75 7.56 -11.25
C TYR A 186 -18.81 8.02 -12.27
N ARG A 187 -18.73 9.26 -12.77
CA ARG A 187 -19.63 9.79 -13.80
C ARG A 187 -19.56 8.98 -15.09
N LEU A 188 -18.37 8.63 -15.54
CA LEU A 188 -18.18 7.79 -16.73
C LEU A 188 -18.77 6.40 -16.54
N MET A 189 -18.56 5.77 -15.40
CA MET A 189 -19.15 4.47 -15.06
C MET A 189 -20.68 4.53 -15.01
N ILE A 190 -21.27 5.59 -14.47
CA ILE A 190 -22.71 5.78 -14.48
C ILE A 190 -23.23 5.96 -15.92
N ALA A 191 -22.58 6.82 -16.70
CA ALA A 191 -22.94 7.05 -18.09
C ALA A 191 -22.91 5.76 -18.93
N GLU A 192 -21.87 4.95 -18.75
CA GLU A 192 -21.74 3.65 -19.40
C GLU A 192 -22.86 2.66 -19.00
N LYS A 193 -23.20 2.61 -17.71
CA LYS A 193 -24.30 1.77 -17.22
C LYS A 193 -25.65 2.23 -17.77
N ILE A 194 -25.89 3.53 -17.86
CA ILE A 194 -27.11 4.09 -18.45
C ILE A 194 -27.16 3.71 -19.94
N ALA A 195 -26.08 3.90 -20.70
CA ALA A 195 -26.01 3.55 -22.12
C ALA A 195 -26.30 2.05 -22.35
N ASN A 196 -25.79 1.21 -21.46
CA ASN A 196 -25.99 -0.26 -21.53
C ASN A 196 -27.30 -0.72 -20.86
N LYS A 197 -28.20 0.19 -20.49
CA LYS A 197 -29.46 -0.10 -19.79
C LYS A 197 -29.29 -0.96 -18.53
N GLN A 198 -28.15 -0.88 -17.89
CA GLN A 198 -27.84 -1.62 -16.67
C GLN A 198 -28.36 -0.87 -15.43
N ARG A 199 -28.87 -1.64 -14.47
CA ARG A 199 -29.33 -1.06 -13.20
C ARG A 199 -28.14 -0.46 -12.43
N ILE A 200 -28.23 0.82 -12.09
CA ILE A 200 -27.23 1.49 -11.25
C ILE A 200 -27.50 1.08 -9.81
N LYS A 201 -26.53 0.40 -9.20
CA LYS A 201 -26.53 0.14 -7.76
C LYS A 201 -25.45 1.02 -7.15
N PHE A 202 -25.79 1.82 -6.17
CA PHE A 202 -24.81 2.58 -5.39
C PHE A 202 -23.98 1.59 -4.56
N LYS A 203 -22.68 1.79 -4.54
CA LYS A 203 -21.74 0.91 -3.82
C LYS A 203 -21.91 1.01 -2.30
N TYR A 204 -22.52 2.08 -1.83
CA TYR A 204 -22.81 2.33 -0.43
C TYR A 204 -24.26 2.81 -0.28
N ASP A 205 -25.02 2.13 0.53
CA ASP A 205 -26.33 2.55 1.00
C ASP A 205 -26.33 2.50 2.53
N PRO A 206 -26.26 3.67 3.21
CA PRO A 206 -26.22 3.72 4.66
C PRO A 206 -27.50 3.16 5.30
N TYR A 207 -28.58 3.04 4.53
CA TYR A 207 -29.86 2.51 5.00
C TYR A 207 -30.15 1.08 4.55
N ALA A 208 -29.22 0.46 3.81
CA ALA A 208 -29.38 -0.92 3.37
C ALA A 208 -29.43 -1.86 4.56
N LYS A 209 -30.55 -2.51 4.75
CA LYS A 209 -30.74 -3.52 5.82
C LYS A 209 -29.97 -4.82 5.55
N ASN A 210 -29.48 -5.03 4.36
CA ASN A 210 -28.73 -6.22 3.96
C ASN A 210 -27.23 -6.01 4.07
N ASP A 211 -26.58 -6.82 4.89
CA ASP A 211 -25.11 -6.84 5.07
C ASP A 211 -24.30 -7.10 3.79
N LYS A 212 -24.93 -7.51 2.70
CA LYS A 212 -24.30 -7.72 1.39
C LYS A 212 -23.69 -6.45 0.75
N PHE A 213 -24.07 -5.28 1.24
CA PHE A 213 -23.60 -3.98 0.74
C PHE A 213 -22.75 -3.21 1.74
N ARG A 214 -22.62 -3.73 2.96
CA ARG A 214 -21.62 -3.21 3.88
C ARG A 214 -20.27 -3.76 3.43
N PRO A 215 -19.23 -2.94 3.35
CA PRO A 215 -17.89 -3.49 3.28
C PRO A 215 -17.76 -4.38 4.51
N ASP A 216 -17.59 -5.68 4.29
CA ASP A 216 -17.28 -6.59 5.39
C ASP A 216 -16.10 -5.99 6.14
N ALA A 217 -16.14 -6.05 7.45
CA ALA A 217 -15.05 -5.57 8.26
C ALA A 217 -13.74 -6.19 7.78
N PHE A 218 -12.67 -5.39 7.77
CA PHE A 218 -11.35 -5.84 7.39
C PHE A 218 -10.99 -7.13 8.12
N LYS A 219 -10.70 -8.17 7.37
CA LYS A 219 -10.12 -9.38 7.91
C LYS A 219 -8.62 -9.15 8.03
N PHE A 220 -8.22 -8.59 9.15
CA PHE A 220 -6.81 -8.65 9.52
C PHE A 220 -6.49 -10.04 10.02
N ASP A 221 -5.33 -10.50 9.65
CA ASP A 221 -4.85 -11.76 10.16
C ASP A 221 -4.64 -11.68 11.67
N ASN A 222 -5.42 -12.47 12.36
CA ASN A 222 -5.37 -12.63 13.81
C ASN A 222 -4.18 -13.46 14.31
N SER A 223 -3.17 -13.74 13.49
CA SER A 223 -1.99 -14.47 13.95
C SER A 223 -1.18 -13.71 15.00
N SER A 224 -1.51 -12.44 15.27
CA SER A 224 -0.89 -11.61 16.31
C SER A 224 -1.84 -11.04 17.36
N GLY A 225 -3.08 -11.54 17.45
CA GLY A 225 -4.00 -11.12 18.51
C GLY A 225 -5.36 -10.65 18.02
N ASN A 226 -6.36 -11.30 18.49
CA ASN A 226 -7.80 -11.08 18.41
C ASN A 226 -8.26 -9.65 18.06
N LEU A 227 -8.34 -9.33 16.78
CA LEU A 227 -9.13 -8.21 16.32
C LEU A 227 -10.55 -8.69 16.04
N ASN A 228 -11.42 -8.42 16.97
CA ASN A 228 -12.86 -8.68 16.80
C ASN A 228 -13.36 -7.88 15.60
N THR A 229 -13.86 -8.56 14.58
CA THR A 229 -14.46 -7.99 13.37
C THR A 229 -15.59 -6.98 13.65
N SER A 230 -16.18 -7.01 14.84
CA SER A 230 -17.19 -6.06 15.29
C SER A 230 -16.66 -4.65 15.55
N LYS A 231 -15.37 -4.47 15.82
CA LYS A 231 -14.76 -3.15 16.08
C LYS A 231 -14.47 -2.35 14.81
N ASN A 232 -14.41 -3.00 13.65
CA ASN A 232 -14.12 -2.34 12.38
C ASN A 232 -15.35 -1.69 11.73
N ARG A 233 -16.52 -1.78 12.36
CA ARG A 233 -17.78 -1.17 11.87
C ARG A 233 -17.87 0.34 12.07
N ILE A 234 -16.91 0.96 12.75
CA ILE A 234 -17.01 2.37 13.20
C ILE A 234 -16.33 3.35 12.24
N LEU A 235 -15.77 2.90 11.13
CA LEU A 235 -14.94 3.74 10.26
C LEU A 235 -15.62 4.20 8.96
N TYR A 236 -16.92 4.52 9.04
CA TYR A 236 -17.62 5.23 7.95
C TYR A 236 -18.56 6.27 8.51
#